data_88ac2af28a4c1f3c71958f429265f954
#
_entry.id   88ac2af28a4c1f3c71958f429265f954
#
_cell.length_a   1.000
_cell.length_b   1.000
_cell.length_c   1.000
_cell.angle_alpha   90.00
_cell.angle_beta   90.00
_cell.angle_gamma   90.00
#
_symmetry.space_group_name_H-M   'P 1'
#
loop_
_entity.id
_entity.type
_entity.pdbx_description
1 polymer ?
#
loop_
_entity_poly.entity_id
_entity_poly.type
_entity_poly.pdbx_seq_one_letter_code
_entity_poly.pdbx_strand_id
1 'polypeptide(L)'
;MMFIYIKHGDNDQFLANTNCPVVLLLQYMRAKMGLLETELVDLCDDHGALKLLFLSQQPQESASRLLSPRCSLTFCIVNRNPKDGAYVSITPLVANPDPALLESLQTQTDSLERARLRQLRSQKDRRAKEAPTQTQPAKSRGRAVHMDAPDDEPSNRRTGGRRSRN
;
A
#
# COMPACT_ATOMS: atom_id res chain seq x y z
N MET A 1 11.95 -22.66 21.63
CA MET A 1 12.72 -21.81 20.75
C MET A 1 12.00 -21.63 19.41
N MET A 2 11.82 -20.41 18.99
CA MET A 2 11.10 -20.08 17.78
C MET A 2 12.10 -19.77 16.66
N PHE A 3 12.39 -20.75 15.84
CA PHE A 3 13.29 -20.57 14.70
C PHE A 3 12.82 -21.36 13.49
N ILE A 4 13.28 -20.96 12.31
CA ILE A 4 13.01 -21.63 11.05
C ILE A 4 14.33 -21.84 10.31
N TYR A 5 14.31 -22.76 9.35
CA TYR A 5 15.43 -23.00 8.43
C TYR A 5 15.10 -22.29 7.11
N ILE A 6 16.05 -21.48 6.63
CA ILE A 6 15.89 -20.77 5.35
C ILE A 6 16.86 -21.36 4.34
N LYS A 7 16.31 -21.99 3.31
CA LYS A 7 17.07 -22.65 2.25
C LYS A 7 17.44 -21.64 1.17
N HIS A 8 18.69 -21.73 0.70
CA HIS A 8 19.21 -20.87 -0.38
C HIS A 8 20.39 -21.56 -1.07
N GLY A 9 20.80 -21.02 -2.21
CA GLY A 9 22.00 -21.49 -2.89
C GLY A 9 21.92 -22.96 -3.30
N ASP A 10 23.03 -23.65 -3.18
CA ASP A 10 23.16 -25.07 -3.53
C ASP A 10 23.05 -25.92 -2.27
N ASN A 11 21.81 -26.19 -1.85
CA ASN A 11 21.49 -26.95 -0.63
C ASN A 11 22.00 -26.30 0.67
N ASP A 12 22.26 -25.01 0.65
CA ASP A 12 22.62 -24.29 1.87
C ASP A 12 21.38 -23.89 2.64
N GLN A 13 21.55 -23.66 3.93
CA GLN A 13 20.48 -23.13 4.77
C GLN A 13 21.08 -22.40 5.97
N PHE A 14 20.30 -21.48 6.50
CA PHE A 14 20.63 -20.82 7.75
C PHE A 14 19.42 -20.76 8.67
N LEU A 15 19.70 -20.60 9.96
CA LEU A 15 18.66 -20.45 10.98
C LEU A 15 18.26 -19.00 11.12
N ALA A 16 16.96 -18.76 11.27
CA ALA A 16 16.45 -17.45 11.60
C ALA A 16 15.52 -17.54 12.80
N ASN A 17 15.72 -16.63 13.74
CA ASN A 17 14.84 -16.51 14.90
C ASN A 17 13.56 -15.80 14.48
N THR A 18 12.42 -16.40 14.78
CA THR A 18 11.10 -15.82 14.45
C THR A 18 10.46 -15.13 15.65
N ASN A 19 11.08 -15.19 16.82
CA ASN A 19 10.57 -14.47 17.99
C ASN A 19 11.07 -13.02 17.98
N CYS A 20 10.75 -12.33 16.89
CA CYS A 20 11.13 -10.94 16.66
C CYS A 20 10.12 -10.30 15.70
N PRO A 21 10.05 -8.97 15.63
CA PRO A 21 9.20 -8.30 14.65
C PRO A 21 9.55 -8.71 13.22
N VAL A 22 8.51 -8.79 12.37
CA VAL A 22 8.66 -9.15 10.94
C VAL A 22 9.70 -8.26 10.26
N VAL A 23 9.72 -6.97 10.57
CA VAL A 23 10.67 -6.03 9.96
C VAL A 23 12.12 -6.43 10.25
N LEU A 24 12.41 -6.89 11.46
CA LEU A 24 13.76 -7.32 11.84
C LEU A 24 14.15 -8.63 11.17
N LEU A 25 13.19 -9.54 11.01
CA LEU A 25 13.44 -10.78 10.28
C LEU A 25 13.80 -10.50 8.83
N LEU A 26 13.07 -9.59 8.17
CA LEU A 26 13.33 -9.20 6.79
C LEU A 26 14.71 -8.54 6.65
N GLN A 27 15.08 -7.66 7.58
CA GLN A 27 16.40 -7.03 7.59
C GLN A 27 17.51 -8.06 7.76
N TYR A 28 17.32 -9.00 8.68
CA TYR A 28 18.27 -10.06 8.92
C TYR A 28 18.48 -10.91 7.66
N MET A 29 17.40 -11.29 7.00
CA MET A 29 17.48 -12.10 5.77
C MET A 29 18.22 -11.36 4.65
N ARG A 30 17.94 -10.07 4.45
CA ARG A 30 18.64 -9.26 3.45
C ARG A 30 20.12 -9.19 3.75
N ALA A 31 20.47 -8.91 5.00
CA ALA A 31 21.86 -8.81 5.41
C ALA A 31 22.60 -10.14 5.22
N LYS A 32 21.94 -11.24 5.55
CA LYS A 32 22.52 -12.58 5.42
C LYS A 32 22.79 -12.93 3.95
N MET A 33 21.94 -12.45 3.04
CA MET A 33 22.07 -12.72 1.61
C MET A 33 22.83 -11.62 0.84
N GLY A 34 23.33 -10.60 1.53
CA GLY A 34 24.05 -9.51 0.90
C GLY A 34 23.19 -8.61 0.03
N LEU A 35 21.90 -8.47 0.34
CA LEU A 35 20.95 -7.68 -0.44
C LEU A 35 20.78 -6.28 0.15
N LEU A 36 20.34 -5.35 -0.70
CA LEU A 36 20.03 -3.99 -0.28
C LEU A 36 18.74 -3.93 0.56
N GLU A 37 18.64 -2.92 1.40
CA GLU A 37 17.45 -2.73 2.23
C GLU A 37 16.18 -2.45 1.40
N THR A 38 16.35 -1.97 0.19
CA THR A 38 15.24 -1.65 -0.72
C THR A 38 14.70 -2.87 -1.45
N GLU A 39 15.42 -3.98 -1.44
CA GLU A 39 14.97 -5.18 -2.14
C GLU A 39 13.86 -5.88 -1.35
N LEU A 40 12.82 -6.28 -2.06
CA LEU A 40 11.71 -7.02 -1.46
C LEU A 40 12.05 -8.49 -1.42
N VAL A 41 11.87 -9.08 -0.26
CA VAL A 41 12.16 -10.51 -0.03
C VAL A 41 10.99 -11.17 0.65
N ASP A 42 10.86 -12.47 0.44
CA ASP A 42 9.84 -13.28 1.10
C ASP A 42 10.34 -14.71 1.26
N LEU A 43 9.51 -15.54 1.84
CA LEU A 43 9.76 -16.96 2.03
C LEU A 43 8.60 -17.75 1.43
N CYS A 44 8.89 -18.91 0.86
CA CYS A 44 7.86 -19.82 0.37
C CYS A 44 8.13 -21.23 0.91
N ASP A 45 7.06 -22.02 1.01
CA ASP A 45 7.19 -23.42 1.39
C ASP A 45 7.55 -24.29 0.17
N ASP A 46 7.60 -25.61 0.36
CA ASP A 46 7.99 -26.52 -0.68
C ASP A 46 6.99 -26.59 -1.84
N HIS A 47 5.78 -26.10 -1.64
CA HIS A 47 4.74 -26.01 -2.67
C HIS A 47 4.72 -24.66 -3.37
N GLY A 48 5.62 -23.75 -2.97
CA GLY A 48 5.67 -22.40 -3.54
C GLY A 48 4.68 -21.42 -2.91
N ALA A 49 4.05 -21.78 -1.79
CA ALA A 49 3.14 -20.87 -1.12
C ALA A 49 3.94 -19.80 -0.37
N LEU A 50 3.74 -18.53 -0.76
CA LEU A 50 4.41 -17.39 -0.16
C LEU A 50 3.87 -17.09 1.22
N LYS A 51 4.75 -16.65 2.11
CA LYS A 51 4.38 -16.21 3.47
C LYS A 51 3.92 -14.76 3.50
N LEU A 52 4.19 -13.99 2.44
CA LEU A 52 3.76 -12.60 2.26
C LEU A 52 4.26 -11.66 3.36
N LEU A 53 5.47 -11.90 3.85
CA LEU A 53 6.07 -11.09 4.91
C LEU A 53 6.28 -9.64 4.47
N PHE A 54 6.59 -9.42 3.18
CA PHE A 54 6.81 -8.09 2.63
C PHE A 54 5.52 -7.26 2.52
N LEU A 55 4.35 -7.89 2.65
CA LEU A 55 3.05 -7.22 2.63
C LEU A 55 2.46 -7.04 4.03
N SER A 56 3.20 -7.38 5.08
CA SER A 56 2.70 -7.27 6.44
C SER A 56 2.30 -5.83 6.76
N GLN A 57 1.06 -5.65 7.17
CA GLN A 57 0.55 -4.35 7.59
C GLN A 57 0.97 -4.01 9.02
N GLN A 58 1.47 -4.99 9.74
CA GLN A 58 1.94 -4.83 11.11
C GLN A 58 3.39 -5.31 11.20
N PRO A 59 4.35 -4.52 10.69
CA PRO A 59 5.74 -4.94 10.65
C PRO A 59 6.35 -5.17 12.04
N GLN A 60 5.72 -4.63 13.08
CA GLN A 60 6.14 -4.84 14.47
C GLN A 60 5.55 -6.12 15.07
N GLU A 61 4.66 -6.80 14.36
CA GLU A 61 4.12 -8.08 14.80
C GLU A 61 5.23 -9.13 14.81
N SER A 62 5.17 -10.04 15.78
CA SER A 62 6.15 -11.13 15.86
C SER A 62 6.00 -12.08 14.69
N ALA A 63 7.12 -12.36 14.02
CA ALA A 63 7.13 -13.29 12.89
C ALA A 63 6.68 -14.70 13.30
N SER A 64 6.81 -15.05 14.57
CA SER A 64 6.38 -16.35 15.08
C SER A 64 4.87 -16.58 14.97
N ARG A 65 4.09 -15.52 14.76
CA ARG A 65 2.64 -15.64 14.52
C ARG A 65 2.33 -16.03 13.08
N LEU A 66 3.24 -15.74 12.17
CA LEU A 66 3.06 -15.98 10.73
C LEU A 66 3.78 -17.23 10.25
N LEU A 67 4.79 -17.68 10.99
CA LEU A 67 5.67 -18.76 10.59
C LEU A 67 5.66 -19.87 11.65
N SER A 68 5.42 -21.10 11.19
CA SER A 68 5.46 -22.26 12.07
C SER A 68 6.90 -22.55 12.51
N PRO A 69 7.11 -22.89 13.78
CA PRO A 69 8.45 -23.17 14.27
C PRO A 69 9.05 -24.42 13.60
N ARG A 70 10.35 -24.39 13.41
CA ARG A 70 11.14 -25.50 12.88
C ARG A 70 10.80 -25.89 11.45
N CYS A 71 10.04 -25.06 10.72
CA CYS A 71 9.78 -25.35 9.31
C CYS A 71 10.98 -24.95 8.45
N SER A 72 11.05 -25.56 7.27
CA SER A 72 12.02 -25.16 6.24
C SER A 72 11.31 -24.37 5.17
N LEU A 73 11.84 -23.21 4.84
CA LEU A 73 11.29 -22.30 3.85
C LEU A 73 12.39 -21.90 2.86
N THR A 74 11.99 -21.62 1.64
CA THR A 74 12.91 -21.20 0.59
C THR A 74 12.95 -19.68 0.50
N PHE A 75 14.13 -19.10 0.43
CA PHE A 75 14.33 -17.67 0.27
C PHE A 75 13.97 -17.22 -1.14
N CYS A 76 13.17 -16.18 -1.25
CA CYS A 76 12.72 -15.63 -2.53
C CYS A 76 12.93 -14.13 -2.61
N ILE A 77 13.23 -13.63 -3.82
CA ILE A 77 13.25 -12.21 -4.13
C ILE A 77 12.00 -11.86 -4.91
N VAL A 78 11.33 -10.79 -4.49
CA VAL A 78 10.14 -10.26 -5.18
C VAL A 78 10.57 -9.14 -6.11
N ASN A 79 10.46 -9.36 -7.40
CA ASN A 79 10.86 -8.39 -8.43
C ASN A 79 9.65 -7.54 -8.84
N ARG A 80 9.82 -6.23 -8.77
CA ARG A 80 8.78 -5.26 -9.16
C ARG A 80 9.37 -4.27 -10.16
N ASN A 81 8.53 -3.79 -11.04
CA ASN A 81 8.91 -2.75 -11.99
C ASN A 81 9.08 -1.43 -11.23
N PRO A 82 10.25 -0.78 -11.28
CA PRO A 82 10.49 0.45 -10.55
C PRO A 82 9.66 1.65 -11.04
N LYS A 83 9.15 1.58 -12.27
CA LYS A 83 8.38 2.69 -12.85
C LYS A 83 6.94 2.75 -12.35
N ASP A 84 6.27 1.61 -12.30
CA ASP A 84 4.84 1.54 -11.96
C ASP A 84 4.54 0.63 -10.77
N GLY A 85 5.54 -0.07 -10.24
CA GLY A 85 5.37 -0.98 -9.11
C GLY A 85 4.70 -2.29 -9.45
N ALA A 86 4.54 -2.63 -10.73
CA ALA A 86 3.94 -3.90 -11.14
C ALA A 86 4.80 -5.08 -10.70
N TYR A 87 4.14 -6.15 -10.26
CA TYR A 87 4.84 -7.40 -9.93
C TYR A 87 5.30 -8.08 -11.22
N VAL A 88 6.59 -8.34 -11.32
CA VAL A 88 7.19 -8.95 -12.50
C VAL A 88 7.41 -10.45 -12.30
N SER A 89 8.08 -10.80 -11.22
CA SER A 89 8.39 -12.20 -10.92
C SER A 89 8.76 -12.37 -9.45
N ILE A 90 8.74 -13.62 -9.00
CA ILE A 90 9.25 -14.00 -7.69
C ILE A 90 10.26 -15.11 -7.94
N THR A 91 11.51 -14.87 -7.56
CA THR A 91 12.64 -15.74 -7.87
C THR A 91 13.13 -16.44 -6.62
N PRO A 92 13.06 -17.78 -6.56
CA PRO A 92 13.68 -18.51 -5.45
C PRO A 92 15.19 -18.51 -5.64
N LEU A 93 15.93 -18.21 -4.57
CA LEU A 93 17.39 -18.13 -4.62
C LEU A 93 18.01 -19.50 -4.30
N VAL A 94 17.65 -20.51 -5.05
CA VAL A 94 18.22 -21.86 -4.97
C VAL A 94 18.84 -22.22 -6.31
N ALA A 95 19.87 -23.04 -6.29
CA ALA A 95 20.61 -23.38 -7.51
C ALA A 95 19.78 -24.13 -8.54
N ASN A 96 18.95 -25.06 -8.08
CA ASN A 96 18.15 -25.91 -8.96
C ASN A 96 16.69 -25.91 -8.49
N PRO A 97 15.94 -24.83 -8.77
CA PRO A 97 14.53 -24.80 -8.35
C PRO A 97 13.70 -25.81 -9.10
N ASP A 98 12.77 -26.45 -8.40
CA ASP A 98 11.83 -27.39 -8.99
C ASP A 98 10.93 -26.62 -9.98
N PRO A 99 10.68 -27.15 -11.19
CA PRO A 99 9.75 -26.53 -12.13
C PRO A 99 8.36 -26.29 -11.55
N ALA A 100 7.86 -27.19 -10.72
CA ALA A 100 6.57 -27.01 -10.06
C ALA A 100 6.59 -25.83 -9.10
N LEU A 101 7.70 -25.59 -8.42
CA LEU A 101 7.89 -24.44 -7.55
C LEU A 101 7.85 -23.14 -8.37
N LEU A 102 8.55 -23.11 -9.49
CA LEU A 102 8.58 -21.93 -10.36
C LEU A 102 7.18 -21.60 -10.91
N GLU A 103 6.43 -22.62 -11.32
CA GLU A 103 5.07 -22.45 -11.81
C GLU A 103 4.15 -21.88 -10.72
N SER A 104 4.25 -22.41 -9.52
CA SER A 104 3.48 -21.94 -8.38
C SER A 104 3.80 -20.48 -8.05
N LEU A 105 5.06 -20.10 -8.07
CA LEU A 105 5.49 -18.72 -7.82
C LEU A 105 5.00 -17.78 -8.93
N GLN A 106 4.97 -18.24 -10.18
CA GLN A 106 4.42 -17.43 -11.26
C GLN A 106 2.93 -17.19 -11.08
N THR A 107 2.19 -18.21 -10.70
CA THR A 107 0.76 -18.11 -10.41
C THR A 107 0.50 -17.09 -9.29
N GLN A 108 1.32 -17.11 -8.25
CA GLN A 108 1.19 -16.15 -7.15
C GLN A 108 1.58 -14.73 -7.56
N THR A 109 2.59 -14.58 -8.41
CA THR A 109 2.97 -13.30 -9.00
C THR A 109 1.77 -12.68 -9.73
N ASP A 110 1.11 -13.47 -10.57
CA ASP A 110 -0.06 -13.02 -11.33
C ASP A 110 -1.21 -12.65 -10.41
N SER A 111 -1.40 -13.40 -9.35
CA SER A 111 -2.44 -13.15 -8.34
C SER A 111 -2.19 -11.82 -7.61
N LEU A 112 -0.95 -11.57 -7.20
CA LEU A 112 -0.55 -10.33 -6.55
C LEU A 112 -0.75 -9.13 -7.47
N GLU A 113 -0.40 -9.26 -8.74
CA GLU A 113 -0.56 -8.17 -9.70
C GLU A 113 -2.04 -7.86 -9.94
N ARG A 114 -2.89 -8.88 -10.02
CA ARG A 114 -4.34 -8.67 -10.13
C ARG A 114 -4.89 -7.93 -8.91
N ALA A 115 -4.44 -8.29 -7.72
CA ALA A 115 -4.86 -7.62 -6.49
C ALA A 115 -4.43 -6.16 -6.48
N ARG A 116 -3.20 -5.88 -6.92
CA ARG A 116 -2.67 -4.51 -7.01
C ARG A 116 -3.50 -3.66 -7.95
N LEU A 117 -3.82 -4.20 -9.12
CA LEU A 117 -4.63 -3.48 -10.13
C LEU A 117 -6.03 -3.19 -9.62
N ARG A 118 -6.64 -4.11 -8.88
CA ARG A 118 -7.94 -3.87 -8.26
C ARG A 118 -7.92 -2.72 -7.26
N GLN A 119 -6.87 -2.63 -6.46
CA GLN A 119 -6.71 -1.54 -5.51
C GLN A 119 -6.56 -0.18 -6.22
N LEU A 120 -5.80 -0.14 -7.31
CA LEU A 120 -5.63 1.08 -8.10
C LEU A 120 -6.96 1.57 -8.70
N ARG A 121 -7.78 0.64 -9.19
CA ARG A 121 -9.11 0.99 -9.72
C ARG A 121 -9.99 1.57 -8.64
N SER A 122 -10.02 0.95 -7.47
CA SER A 122 -10.82 1.44 -6.34
C SER A 122 -10.42 2.85 -5.92
N GLN A 123 -9.12 3.14 -5.89
CA GLN A 123 -8.62 4.47 -5.55
C GLN A 123 -9.02 5.50 -6.61
N LYS A 124 -8.94 5.13 -7.87
CA LYS A 124 -9.33 6.00 -8.97
C LYS A 124 -10.82 6.34 -8.91
N ASP A 125 -11.65 5.34 -8.65
CA ASP A 125 -13.09 5.52 -8.53
C ASP A 125 -13.45 6.45 -7.37
N ARG A 126 -12.78 6.33 -6.24
CA ARG A 126 -12.99 7.21 -5.10
C ARG A 126 -12.67 8.65 -5.44
N ARG A 127 -11.55 8.90 -6.10
CA ARG A 127 -11.16 10.25 -6.50
C ARG A 127 -12.14 10.86 -7.50
N ALA A 128 -12.65 10.05 -8.41
CA ALA A 128 -13.65 10.51 -9.38
C ALA A 128 -14.95 10.92 -8.71
N LYS A 129 -15.34 10.24 -7.65
CA LYS A 129 -16.57 10.57 -6.91
C LYS A 129 -16.44 11.84 -6.09
N GLU A 130 -15.25 12.15 -5.60
CA GLU A 130 -15.03 13.33 -4.78
C GLU A 130 -14.93 14.61 -5.61
N ALA A 131 -14.39 14.52 -6.80
CA ALA A 131 -14.11 15.69 -7.63
C ALA A 131 -15.35 16.52 -7.99
N PRO A 132 -16.48 15.95 -8.39
CA PRO A 132 -17.65 16.75 -8.77
C PRO A 132 -18.25 17.57 -7.64
N THR A 133 -18.19 17.10 -6.42
CA THR A 133 -18.81 17.80 -5.30
C THR A 133 -18.12 19.11 -4.97
N GLN A 134 -16.89 19.23 -5.27
CA GLN A 134 -16.14 20.45 -4.95
C GLN A 134 -16.50 21.62 -5.85
N THR A 135 -16.96 21.36 -7.03
CA THR A 135 -17.25 22.42 -7.97
C THR A 135 -18.60 23.07 -7.75
N GLN A 136 -19.54 22.37 -7.21
CA GLN A 136 -20.88 22.89 -7.03
C GLN A 136 -20.97 24.08 -6.08
N PRO A 137 -20.30 24.11 -4.98
CA PRO A 137 -20.41 25.25 -4.08
C PRO A 137 -19.99 26.56 -4.71
N ALA A 138 -19.08 26.46 -5.63
CA ALA A 138 -18.55 27.67 -6.25
C ALA A 138 -19.60 28.43 -7.03
N LYS A 139 -20.53 27.77 -7.66
CA LYS A 139 -21.48 28.45 -8.46
C LYS A 139 -22.60 29.07 -7.69
N SER A 140 -22.90 28.52 -6.60
CA SER A 140 -24.02 29.04 -5.94
C SER A 140 -23.81 30.43 -5.48
N ARG A 141 -23.27 30.90 -5.62
CA ARG A 141 -23.34 32.05 -5.21
C ARG A 141 -23.58 33.03 -5.77
N GLY A 142 -23.06 32.74 -6.23
CA GLY A 142 -23.17 33.84 -6.81
C GLY A 142 -24.24 34.72 -6.54
N ARG A 143 -25.05 34.79 -6.53
CA ARG A 143 -26.01 35.53 -6.53
C ARG A 143 -26.30 36.19 -5.45
N ALA A 144 -26.25 35.96 -5.04
CA ALA A 144 -26.69 36.43 -4.09
C ALA A 144 -26.70 37.74 -3.71
N VAL A 145 -26.86 38.20 -3.83
CA VAL A 145 -26.77 39.08 -3.45
C VAL A 145 -27.29 40.18 -3.62
N HIS A 146 -27.41 40.10 -3.81
CA HIS A 146 -27.84 40.67 -3.98
C HIS A 146 -28.16 41.43 -3.67
N MET A 147 -28.26 41.53 -3.70
CA MET A 147 -28.64 42.07 -3.61
C MET A 147 -29.05 42.88 -3.06
N ASP A 148 -29.06 42.96 -2.91
CA ASP A 148 -29.53 43.49 -2.47
C ASP A 148 -29.66 44.45 -1.96
N ALA A 149 -29.42 44.63 -2.07
CA ALA A 149 -29.51 45.29 -1.73
C ALA A 149 -29.89 46.28 -1.42
N PRO A 150 -30.10 46.50 -1.42
CA PRO A 150 -30.33 47.34 -1.24
C PRO A 150 -30.77 48.40 -1.05
N ASP A 151 -30.89 48.45 -1.22
CA ASP A 151 -31.25 49.21 -1.23
C ASP A 151 -31.68 50.15 -0.77
N ASP A 152 -31.68 50.07 -0.62
CA ASP A 152 -32.08 50.66 -0.29
C ASP A 152 -32.27 51.69 0.12
N GLU A 153 -32.21 51.72 0.09
CA GLU A 153 -32.36 52.44 0.37
C GLU A 153 -32.92 53.36 0.54
N PRO A 154 -33.16 53.42 0.63
CA PRO A 154 -33.62 54.24 0.74
C PRO A 154 -34.00 55.23 1.28
N SER A 155 -33.94 55.17 1.35
CA SER A 155 -34.22 55.72 1.71
C SER A 155 -34.44 56.73 2.21
N ASN A 156 -34.48 56.89 2.29
CA ASN A 156 -34.64 57.54 2.70
C ASN A 156 -34.85 58.57 2.99
N ARG A 157 -35.04 58.72 2.98
CA ARG A 157 -35.10 59.52 3.14
C ARG A 157 -35.50 60.55 3.60
N ARG A 158 -35.85 60.74 3.82
CA ARG A 158 -36.16 61.53 4.10
C ARG A 158 -36.36 62.53 4.59
N THR A 159 -36.47 62.69 4.72
CA THR A 159 -36.65 63.42 5.09
C THR A 159 -36.92 64.46 5.53
N GLY A 160 -36.99 64.76 5.67
CA GLY A 160 -37.25 65.56 5.89
C GLY A 160 -37.56 66.59 6.38
N GLY A 161 -37.71 67.05 6.54
CA GLY A 161 -38.04 67.88 6.83
C GLY A 161 -38.42 68.83 7.42
N ARG A 162 -38.82 69.50 7.59
CA ARG A 162 -39.12 70.25 8.02
C ARG A 162 -39.43 71.38 8.43
N ARG A 163 -39.67 71.71 8.50
CA ARG A 163 -39.83 72.66 8.78
C ARG A 163 -40.25 73.60 9.36
N SER A 164 -40.26 73.98 9.54
CA SER A 164 -40.51 74.68 9.97
C SER A 164 -40.85 75.77 10.19
N ARG A 165 -41.31 76.39 10.38
CA ARG A 165 -41.60 77.30 10.58
C ARG A 165 -41.94 78.28 11.15
N ASN A 166 -41.90 78.57 11.31
CA ASN A 166 -42.18 79.44 11.72
C ASN A 166 -42.33 79.99 12.25
#